data_f6edb9fedf36723fb644588ca0c6ae66
#
_entry.id   f6edb9fedf36723fb644588ca0c6ae66
#
_cell.length_a   1.000
_cell.length_b   1.000
_cell.length_c   1.000
_cell.angle_alpha   90.00
_cell.angle_beta   90.00
_cell.angle_gamma   90.00
#
_symmetry.space_group_name_H-M   'P 1'
#
loop_
_entity.id
_entity.type
_entity.pdbx_description
1 polymer ?
#
loop_
_entity_poly.entity_id
_entity_poly.type
_entity_poly.pdbx_seq_one_letter_code
_entity_poly.pdbx_strand_id
1 'polypeptide(L)'
;MNKALRFAGTFAALIIASGCGGSVASTDLINSVDSVVTTESLAPIATDTTQVAVMPDDLGAYTNDVGCTAFEAKLNPVQYVSEWGYCKFEDVTVQVYAFATQVDLGLFVELLLASGGKEEDTVINGLVLFAPDSAAKIEPLRIALGM
;
A
#
# COMPACT_ATOMS: atom_id res chain seq x y z
N MET A 1 -6.03 -26.59 34.65
CA MET A 1 -5.11 -25.71 35.42
C MET A 1 -4.74 -24.55 34.55
N ASN A 2 -5.43 -23.42 34.76
CA ASN A 2 -5.33 -22.23 33.91
C ASN A 2 -4.24 -21.30 34.46
N LYS A 3 -3.19 -21.02 33.68
CA LYS A 3 -2.24 -19.95 33.98
C LYS A 3 -2.56 -18.75 33.08
N ALA A 4 -3.25 -17.78 33.67
CA ALA A 4 -3.43 -16.46 33.09
C ALA A 4 -2.11 -15.67 33.21
N LEU A 5 -1.47 -15.35 32.09
CA LEU A 5 -0.30 -14.47 32.04
C LEU A 5 -0.80 -13.05 31.84
N ARG A 6 -0.74 -12.23 32.89
CA ARG A 6 -1.02 -10.79 32.82
C ARG A 6 0.26 -10.06 32.43
N PHE A 7 0.29 -9.49 31.25
CA PHE A 7 1.30 -8.51 30.88
C PHE A 7 0.76 -7.10 31.14
N ALA A 8 1.30 -6.48 32.18
CA ALA A 8 1.17 -5.05 32.41
C ALA A 8 2.35 -4.36 31.72
N GLY A 9 2.12 -3.76 30.55
CA GLY A 9 3.11 -2.95 29.84
C GLY A 9 2.83 -1.49 30.07
N THR A 10 3.75 -0.81 30.77
CA THR A 10 3.75 0.60 31.09
C THR A 10 4.14 1.39 29.85
N PHE A 11 3.23 2.22 29.33
CA PHE A 11 3.53 3.17 28.25
C PHE A 11 4.23 4.40 28.86
N ALA A 12 5.49 4.60 28.52
CA ALA A 12 6.21 5.84 28.74
C ALA A 12 5.97 6.77 27.52
N ALA A 13 5.26 7.87 27.75
CA ALA A 13 5.08 8.94 26.78
C ALA A 13 6.37 9.77 26.69
N LEU A 14 6.98 9.81 25.50
CA LEU A 14 8.08 10.74 25.20
C LEU A 14 7.53 11.88 24.36
N ILE A 15 7.37 13.05 24.99
CA ILE A 15 7.05 14.31 24.30
C ILE A 15 8.39 14.94 23.92
N ILE A 16 8.65 15.11 22.64
CA ILE A 16 9.73 15.97 22.15
C ILE A 16 9.09 17.13 21.38
N ALA A 17 9.14 18.29 22.03
CA ALA A 17 8.82 19.58 21.44
C ALA A 17 10.09 20.23 20.87
N SER A 18 9.90 21.14 19.96
CA SER A 18 10.81 22.17 19.43
C SER A 18 11.57 21.81 18.14
N GLY A 19 11.38 22.62 17.11
CA GLY A 19 12.13 23.79 16.84
C GLY A 19 11.67 24.58 15.61
N CYS A 20 11.44 25.80 15.89
CA CYS A 20 11.17 26.91 14.99
C CYS A 20 12.43 27.30 14.17
N GLY A 21 12.20 27.84 12.94
CA GLY A 21 13.05 28.91 12.46
C GLY A 21 13.76 28.69 11.14
N GLY A 22 13.47 29.59 10.19
CA GLY A 22 14.39 29.88 9.08
C GLY A 22 13.70 30.35 7.81
N SER A 23 13.15 31.56 7.81
CA SER A 23 12.94 32.38 6.60
C SER A 23 14.29 32.83 6.07
N VAL A 24 14.54 32.69 4.78
CA VAL A 24 15.49 33.53 4.06
C VAL A 24 14.93 33.86 2.68
N ALA A 25 15.03 35.17 2.47
CA ALA A 25 14.45 35.95 1.37
C ALA A 25 15.12 35.70 0.00
N SER A 26 14.32 36.04 -1.00
CA SER A 26 14.57 36.51 -2.36
C SER A 26 15.99 36.94 -2.71
N THR A 27 16.42 36.57 -3.88
CA THR A 27 17.13 37.52 -4.76
C THR A 27 16.88 37.14 -6.21
N ASP A 28 16.19 38.06 -6.94
CA ASP A 28 16.16 38.16 -8.37
C ASP A 28 17.57 38.29 -8.96
N LEU A 29 17.83 37.60 -10.03
CA LEU A 29 18.75 38.09 -11.07
C LEU A 29 18.33 37.54 -12.43
N ILE A 30 17.77 38.44 -13.19
CA ILE A 30 17.57 38.41 -14.64
C ILE A 30 18.94 38.31 -15.32
N ASN A 31 19.12 37.35 -16.20
CA ASN A 31 20.02 37.58 -17.34
C ASN A 31 19.59 36.77 -18.54
N SER A 32 19.24 37.54 -19.58
CA SER A 32 19.03 37.12 -20.95
C SER A 32 20.32 36.57 -21.56
N VAL A 33 20.12 35.85 -22.61
CA VAL A 33 20.87 35.67 -23.90
C VAL A 33 21.13 34.17 -24.12
N ASP A 34 20.70 33.53 -25.10
CA ASP A 34 20.95 33.56 -26.51
C ASP A 34 20.53 32.23 -27.15
N SER A 35 19.93 32.33 -28.29
CA SER A 35 19.42 31.23 -29.10
C SER A 35 20.55 30.36 -29.61
N VAL A 36 20.51 29.06 -29.33
CA VAL A 36 21.08 28.03 -30.19
C VAL A 36 20.02 26.97 -30.46
N VAL A 37 19.42 27.03 -31.62
CA VAL A 37 18.58 25.98 -32.19
C VAL A 37 19.48 24.83 -32.61
N THR A 38 19.56 23.81 -31.78
CA THR A 38 20.09 22.51 -32.19
C THR A 38 18.89 21.59 -32.37
N THR A 39 18.58 21.30 -33.61
CA THR A 39 17.57 20.31 -34.01
C THR A 39 18.14 18.93 -33.72
N GLU A 40 17.99 18.44 -32.50
CA GLU A 40 18.19 17.02 -32.18
C GLU A 40 16.89 16.26 -32.43
N SER A 41 17.02 15.31 -33.34
CA SER A 41 16.02 14.31 -33.71
C SER A 41 15.57 13.57 -32.46
N LEU A 42 14.38 13.90 -31.97
CA LEU A 42 13.72 13.16 -30.87
C LEU A 42 13.35 11.76 -31.40
N ALA A 43 14.09 10.77 -30.94
CA ALA A 43 13.65 9.38 -30.99
C ALA A 43 12.28 9.27 -30.26
N PRO A 44 11.34 8.41 -30.71
CA PRO A 44 10.07 8.26 -30.05
C PRO A 44 10.31 7.81 -28.61
N ILE A 45 9.94 8.67 -27.67
CA ILE A 45 9.86 8.31 -26.25
C ILE A 45 8.83 7.18 -26.19
N ALA A 46 9.27 5.98 -25.81
CA ALA A 46 8.37 4.92 -25.44
C ALA A 46 7.47 5.48 -24.33
N THR A 47 6.20 5.63 -24.65
CA THR A 47 5.18 6.00 -23.67
C THR A 47 5.09 4.83 -22.71
N ASP A 48 5.85 4.90 -21.61
CA ASP A 48 5.63 4.06 -20.46
C ASP A 48 4.23 4.42 -19.96
N THR A 49 3.28 3.58 -20.33
CA THR A 49 1.91 3.68 -19.84
C THR A 49 1.97 3.29 -18.37
N THR A 50 2.31 4.25 -17.52
CA THR A 50 2.14 4.10 -16.07
C THR A 50 0.66 3.83 -15.85
N GLN A 51 0.29 2.56 -15.73
CA GLN A 51 -1.06 2.19 -15.32
C GLN A 51 -1.31 2.83 -13.97
N VAL A 52 -2.16 3.85 -13.96
CA VAL A 52 -2.65 4.42 -12.71
C VAL A 52 -3.40 3.31 -12.00
N ALA A 53 -2.85 2.85 -10.87
CA ALA A 53 -3.52 1.86 -10.06
C ALA A 53 -4.85 2.46 -9.57
N VAL A 54 -5.94 1.79 -9.89
CA VAL A 54 -7.30 2.19 -9.51
C VAL A 54 -7.83 1.16 -8.53
N MET A 55 -8.50 1.64 -7.48
CA MET A 55 -9.22 0.77 -6.55
C MET A 55 -10.39 0.10 -7.31
N PRO A 56 -10.62 -1.21 -7.16
CA PRO A 56 -11.78 -1.85 -7.77
C PRO A 56 -13.09 -1.27 -7.21
N ASP A 57 -14.09 -1.09 -8.07
CA ASP A 57 -15.42 -0.58 -7.67
C ASP A 57 -16.18 -1.57 -6.76
N ASP A 58 -15.90 -2.85 -6.90
CA ASP A 58 -16.46 -3.96 -6.11
C ASP A 58 -15.34 -4.92 -5.72
N LEU A 59 -14.93 -4.87 -4.48
CA LEU A 59 -13.85 -5.71 -3.95
C LEU A 59 -14.24 -7.19 -3.94
N GLY A 60 -15.53 -7.50 -3.71
CA GLY A 60 -16.03 -8.88 -3.73
C GLY A 60 -15.98 -9.50 -5.12
N ALA A 61 -16.38 -8.77 -6.17
CA ALA A 61 -16.25 -9.21 -7.54
C ALA A 61 -14.78 -9.41 -7.93
N TYR A 62 -13.92 -8.43 -7.61
CA TYR A 62 -12.49 -8.48 -7.87
C TYR A 62 -11.82 -9.70 -7.21
N THR A 63 -12.13 -10.00 -5.94
CA THR A 63 -11.58 -11.17 -5.25
C THR A 63 -12.03 -12.48 -5.89
N ASN A 64 -13.28 -12.58 -6.34
CA ASN A 64 -13.78 -13.76 -7.03
C ASN A 64 -13.06 -14.01 -8.36
N ASP A 65 -12.76 -12.96 -9.12
CA ASP A 65 -12.05 -13.06 -10.41
C ASP A 65 -10.64 -13.64 -10.26
N VAL A 66 -10.00 -13.41 -9.13
CA VAL A 66 -8.68 -13.98 -8.80
C VAL A 66 -8.78 -15.32 -8.04
N GLY A 67 -9.96 -15.91 -7.97
CA GLY A 67 -10.18 -17.20 -7.32
C GLY A 67 -10.26 -17.15 -5.79
N CYS A 68 -10.30 -15.95 -5.19
CA CYS A 68 -10.54 -15.77 -3.77
C CYS A 68 -12.05 -15.61 -3.53
N THR A 69 -12.72 -16.71 -3.24
CA THR A 69 -14.18 -16.82 -3.18
C THR A 69 -14.76 -16.54 -1.79
N ALA A 70 -16.08 -16.41 -1.70
CA ALA A 70 -16.80 -16.19 -0.45
C ALA A 70 -16.29 -14.94 0.31
N PHE A 71 -16.14 -13.83 -0.40
CA PHE A 71 -15.73 -12.57 0.21
C PHE A 71 -16.75 -12.11 1.25
N GLU A 72 -16.27 -11.77 2.43
CA GLU A 72 -17.04 -11.26 3.56
C GLU A 72 -16.47 -9.90 3.97
N ALA A 73 -17.14 -8.82 3.57
CA ALA A 73 -16.75 -7.45 3.93
C ALA A 73 -16.87 -7.22 5.43
N LYS A 74 -15.96 -6.46 5.99
CA LYS A 74 -15.95 -6.04 7.39
C LYS A 74 -16.24 -4.54 7.50
N LEU A 75 -17.11 -4.19 8.43
CA LEU A 75 -17.57 -2.81 8.63
C LEU A 75 -16.74 -2.01 9.62
N ASN A 76 -15.92 -2.68 10.44
CA ASN A 76 -15.04 -1.96 11.36
C ASN A 76 -13.92 -1.26 10.60
N PRO A 77 -13.69 0.04 10.90
CA PRO A 77 -12.68 0.81 10.19
C PRO A 77 -11.27 0.31 10.51
N VAL A 78 -10.43 0.27 9.48
CA VAL A 78 -8.99 0.02 9.58
C VAL A 78 -8.27 1.26 9.05
N GLN A 79 -7.23 1.70 9.73
CA GLN A 79 -6.52 2.92 9.38
C GLN A 79 -5.92 2.81 7.96
N TYR A 80 -6.08 3.85 7.14
CA TYR A 80 -5.67 3.96 5.74
C TYR A 80 -6.42 3.04 4.75
N VAL A 81 -7.33 2.19 5.20
CA VAL A 81 -8.04 1.22 4.37
C VAL A 81 -9.43 1.74 4.03
N SER A 82 -9.81 1.68 2.76
CA SER A 82 -11.14 2.08 2.28
C SER A 82 -12.16 0.97 2.46
N GLU A 83 -11.79 -0.25 2.10
CA GLU A 83 -12.62 -1.44 2.24
C GLU A 83 -11.73 -2.63 2.60
N TRP A 84 -12.25 -3.57 3.40
CA TRP A 84 -11.53 -4.79 3.72
C TRP A 84 -12.47 -5.93 4.09
N GLY A 85 -11.93 -7.13 4.04
CA GLY A 85 -12.68 -8.33 4.39
C GLY A 85 -11.81 -9.57 4.35
N TYR A 86 -12.50 -10.70 4.33
CA TYR A 86 -11.89 -12.03 4.20
C TYR A 86 -12.47 -12.75 2.99
N CYS A 87 -11.65 -13.54 2.32
CA CYS A 87 -12.10 -14.50 1.32
C CYS A 87 -11.40 -15.84 1.50
N LYS A 88 -11.80 -16.83 0.74
CA LYS A 88 -11.18 -18.15 0.69
C LYS A 88 -10.42 -18.31 -0.63
N PHE A 89 -9.12 -18.46 -0.55
CA PHE A 89 -8.29 -18.86 -1.67
C PHE A 89 -7.89 -20.31 -1.47
N GLU A 90 -8.47 -21.21 -2.28
CA GLU A 90 -8.48 -22.64 -2.05
C GLU A 90 -9.04 -22.97 -0.65
N ASP A 91 -8.22 -23.43 0.29
CA ASP A 91 -8.58 -23.83 1.66
C ASP A 91 -8.11 -22.84 2.74
N VAL A 92 -7.41 -21.75 2.33
CA VAL A 92 -6.82 -20.77 3.24
C VAL A 92 -7.65 -19.49 3.29
N THR A 93 -7.78 -18.91 4.49
CA THR A 93 -8.35 -17.58 4.66
C THR A 93 -7.32 -16.54 4.21
N VAL A 94 -7.78 -15.57 3.42
CA VAL A 94 -7.00 -14.43 2.97
C VAL A 94 -7.68 -13.16 3.46
N GLN A 95 -6.93 -12.32 4.15
CA GLN A 95 -7.36 -10.95 4.45
C GLN A 95 -7.10 -10.10 3.23
N VAL A 96 -8.06 -9.28 2.85
CA VAL A 96 -7.98 -8.41 1.68
C VAL A 96 -8.26 -6.98 2.09
N TYR A 97 -7.42 -6.07 1.65
CA TYR A 97 -7.49 -4.65 1.96
C TYR A 97 -7.43 -3.84 0.67
N ALA A 98 -8.38 -2.95 0.45
CA ALA A 98 -8.40 -2.02 -0.67
C ALA A 98 -8.13 -0.59 -0.19
N PHE A 99 -7.38 0.16 -0.97
CA PHE A 99 -6.90 1.50 -0.65
C PHE A 99 -7.39 2.52 -1.69
N ALA A 100 -7.71 3.74 -1.24
CA ALA A 100 -8.10 4.80 -2.15
C ALA A 100 -6.91 5.34 -2.96
N THR A 101 -5.71 5.31 -2.39
CA THR A 101 -4.50 5.86 -3.00
C THR A 101 -3.26 5.00 -2.73
N GLN A 102 -2.22 5.17 -3.55
CA GLN A 102 -0.91 4.56 -3.31
C GLN A 102 -0.25 5.06 -2.01
N VAL A 103 -0.58 6.27 -1.59
CA VAL A 103 -0.08 6.84 -0.33
C VAL A 103 -0.67 6.07 0.85
N ASP A 104 -1.98 5.81 0.83
CA ASP A 104 -2.65 5.05 1.88
C ASP A 104 -2.12 3.62 1.97
N LEU A 105 -1.92 2.97 0.82
CA LEU A 105 -1.29 1.65 0.74
C LEU A 105 0.12 1.67 1.37
N GLY A 106 0.95 2.65 1.02
CA GLY A 106 2.30 2.79 1.57
C GLY A 106 2.30 2.96 3.09
N LEU A 107 1.44 3.85 3.61
CA LEU A 107 1.30 4.08 5.05
C LEU A 107 0.79 2.83 5.80
N PHE A 108 -0.10 2.06 5.18
CA PHE A 108 -0.57 0.80 5.74
C PHE A 108 0.56 -0.26 5.79
N VAL A 109 1.36 -0.38 4.74
CA VAL A 109 2.52 -1.30 4.71
C VAL A 109 3.53 -0.93 5.79
N GLU A 110 3.84 0.36 5.97
CA GLU A 110 4.70 0.84 7.06
C GLU A 110 4.14 0.45 8.43
N LEU A 111 2.83 0.62 8.64
CA LEU A 111 2.15 0.22 9.88
C LEU A 111 2.21 -1.29 10.09
N LEU A 112 2.01 -2.08 9.04
CA LEU A 112 2.13 -3.54 9.06
C LEU A 112 3.53 -3.96 9.50
N LEU A 113 4.57 -3.40 8.90
CA LEU A 113 5.97 -3.70 9.24
C LEU A 113 6.31 -3.27 10.68
N ALA A 114 5.84 -2.09 11.11
CA ALA A 114 6.03 -1.61 12.47
C ALA A 114 5.36 -2.50 13.54
N SER A 115 4.27 -3.20 13.16
CA SER A 115 3.58 -4.16 14.02
C SER A 115 4.17 -5.58 13.99
N GLY A 116 5.25 -5.79 13.25
CA GLY A 116 5.95 -7.07 13.15
C GLY A 116 5.46 -7.97 12.00
N GLY A 117 4.61 -7.45 11.12
CA GLY A 117 4.28 -8.09 9.85
C GLY A 117 5.47 -8.06 8.89
N LYS A 118 5.39 -8.83 7.81
CA LYS A 118 6.42 -8.87 6.79
C LYS A 118 5.79 -8.65 5.42
N GLU A 119 6.47 -7.88 4.58
CA GLU A 119 6.03 -7.64 3.22
C GLU A 119 5.98 -8.93 2.39
N GLU A 120 6.92 -9.84 2.63
CA GLU A 120 6.98 -11.16 1.98
C GLU A 120 5.77 -12.06 2.27
N ASP A 121 5.02 -11.78 3.35
CA ASP A 121 3.80 -12.51 3.73
C ASP A 121 2.54 -11.91 3.06
N THR A 122 2.70 -10.93 2.16
CA THR A 122 1.61 -10.26 1.46
C THR A 122 1.80 -10.28 -0.05
N VAL A 123 0.72 -10.07 -0.79
CA VAL A 123 0.73 -9.84 -2.24
C VAL A 123 -0.01 -8.54 -2.52
N ILE A 124 0.63 -7.63 -3.25
CA ILE A 124 0.03 -6.35 -3.63
C ILE A 124 -0.21 -6.35 -5.12
N ASN A 125 -1.46 -6.09 -5.53
CA ASN A 125 -1.82 -5.88 -6.92
C ASN A 125 -2.62 -4.58 -7.07
N GLY A 126 -2.03 -3.58 -7.69
CA GLY A 126 -2.61 -2.24 -7.81
C GLY A 126 -2.80 -1.58 -6.43
N LEU A 127 -4.05 -1.30 -6.08
CA LEU A 127 -4.45 -0.73 -4.78
C LEU A 127 -5.10 -1.78 -3.86
N VAL A 128 -4.80 -3.06 -4.07
CA VAL A 128 -5.31 -4.15 -3.22
C VAL A 128 -4.14 -4.94 -2.65
N LEU A 129 -4.18 -5.19 -1.34
CA LEU A 129 -3.24 -6.02 -0.61
C LEU A 129 -3.96 -7.28 -0.11
N PHE A 130 -3.35 -8.42 -0.36
CA PHE A 130 -3.77 -9.74 0.09
C PHE A 130 -2.79 -10.27 1.12
N ALA A 131 -3.30 -10.73 2.25
CA ALA A 131 -2.53 -11.33 3.33
C ALA A 131 -3.10 -12.72 3.67
N PRO A 132 -2.60 -13.79 3.03
CA PRO A 132 -3.04 -15.14 3.33
C PRO A 132 -2.52 -15.61 4.69
N ASP A 133 -3.33 -16.39 5.41
CA ASP A 133 -2.95 -16.99 6.72
C ASP A 133 -1.82 -18.04 6.58
N SER A 134 -1.38 -18.33 5.36
CA SER A 134 -0.31 -19.30 5.06
C SER A 134 0.63 -18.76 3.99
N ALA A 135 1.92 -18.67 4.32
CA ALA A 135 2.97 -18.28 3.38
C ALA A 135 3.06 -19.19 2.14
N ALA A 136 2.63 -20.45 2.25
CA ALA A 136 2.60 -21.39 1.12
C ALA A 136 1.61 -20.97 0.01
N LYS A 137 0.69 -20.02 0.29
CA LYS A 137 -0.28 -19.52 -0.68
C LYS A 137 0.12 -18.20 -1.35
N ILE A 138 1.25 -17.62 -0.96
CA ILE A 138 1.75 -16.36 -1.57
C ILE A 138 1.99 -16.56 -3.07
N GLU A 139 2.78 -17.57 -3.45
CA GLU A 139 3.11 -17.80 -4.86
C GLU A 139 1.90 -18.25 -5.70
N PRO A 140 1.05 -19.18 -5.26
CA PRO A 140 -0.21 -19.47 -5.96
C PRO A 140 -1.10 -18.24 -6.15
N LEU A 141 -1.18 -17.36 -5.17
CA LEU A 141 -1.97 -16.14 -5.25
C LEU A 141 -1.37 -15.13 -6.25
N ARG A 142 -0.03 -14.96 -6.29
CA ARG A 142 0.65 -14.16 -7.31
C ARG A 142 0.33 -14.63 -8.72
N ILE A 143 0.40 -15.95 -8.95
CA ILE A 143 0.07 -16.54 -10.25
C ILE A 143 -1.39 -16.25 -10.61
N ALA A 144 -2.32 -16.39 -9.67
CA ALA A 144 -3.74 -16.10 -9.89
C ALA A 144 -4.00 -14.61 -10.22
N LEU A 145 -3.15 -13.72 -9.68
CA LEU A 145 -3.17 -12.27 -9.97
C LEU A 145 -2.42 -11.89 -11.26
N GLY A 146 -1.82 -12.85 -11.97
CA GLY A 146 -1.09 -12.62 -13.21
C GLY A 146 0.29 -11.94 -13.02
N MET A 147 0.90 -12.13 -11.87
CA MET A 147 2.19 -11.52 -11.48
C MET A 147 3.38 -12.44 -11.71
#